data_2f895fc3c387b85d943440153c96a7c0
#
_entry.id   2f895fc3c387b85d943440153c96a7c0
#
_cell.length_a   1.000
_cell.length_b   1.000
_cell.length_c   1.000
_cell.angle_alpha   90.00
_cell.angle_beta   90.00
_cell.angle_gamma   90.00
#
_symmetry.space_group_name_H-M   'P 1'
#
loop_
_entity.id
_entity.type
_entity.pdbx_description
1 polymer ?
#
loop_
_entity_poly.entity_id
_entity_poly.type
_entity_poly.pdbx_seq_one_letter_code
_entity_poly.pdbx_strand_id
1 'polypeptide(L)'
;RDTKKRRVFGEIASRYCDSIILTEDDPRDEDPRDIANEIKSGISDTNNIFIADRYAAIRQAIESANVKDTVLILGKGDEVFMYREFGREPWMGDHNVARHCIRKYSLGLEDDEK
;
A
#
# COMPACT_ATOMS: atom_id res chain seq x y z
N ARG A 1 1.67 -18.63 -5.18
CA ARG A 1 1.09 -17.84 -4.14
C ARG A 1 1.00 -18.57 -2.84
N ASP A 2 1.61 -18.01 -1.88
CA ASP A 2 1.75 -18.66 -0.60
C ASP A 2 0.79 -18.00 0.40
N THR A 3 -0.36 -18.62 0.59
CA THR A 3 -1.38 -18.06 1.48
C THR A 3 -0.93 -18.05 2.94
N LYS A 4 -0.08 -19.01 3.31
CA LYS A 4 0.51 -19.06 4.64
C LYS A 4 1.37 -17.81 4.89
N LYS A 5 2.13 -17.42 3.89
CA LYS A 5 2.98 -16.25 3.98
C LYS A 5 2.16 -14.99 4.17
N ARG A 6 1.01 -14.92 3.51
CA ARG A 6 0.14 -13.75 3.62
C ARG A 6 -0.35 -13.58 5.04
N ARG A 7 -0.76 -14.67 5.66
CA ARG A 7 -1.20 -14.61 7.05
C ARG A 7 -0.09 -14.18 7.98
N VAL A 8 1.12 -14.75 7.80
CA VAL A 8 2.27 -14.39 8.62
C VAL A 8 2.61 -12.91 8.43
N PHE A 9 2.52 -12.42 7.21
CA PHE A 9 2.74 -11.01 6.92
C PHE A 9 1.80 -10.15 7.76
N GLY A 10 0.51 -10.52 7.81
CA GLY A 10 -0.47 -9.80 8.62
C GLY A 10 -0.12 -9.85 10.11
N GLU A 11 0.34 -11.01 10.59
CA GLU A 11 0.74 -11.14 11.97
C GLU A 11 1.89 -10.22 12.34
N ILE A 12 2.89 -10.15 11.45
CA ILE A 12 4.06 -9.31 11.70
C ILE A 12 3.66 -7.83 11.64
N ALA A 13 2.88 -7.45 10.62
CA ALA A 13 2.44 -6.07 10.50
C ALA A 13 1.63 -5.63 11.72
N SER A 14 0.78 -6.52 12.21
CA SER A 14 -0.04 -6.23 13.38
C SER A 14 0.81 -5.98 14.62
N ARG A 15 1.96 -6.64 14.70
CA ARG A 15 2.86 -6.50 15.85
C ARG A 15 3.58 -5.15 15.88
N TYR A 16 3.89 -4.60 14.69
CA TYR A 16 4.75 -3.44 14.62
C TYR A 16 4.07 -2.16 14.14
N CYS A 17 2.85 -2.24 13.61
CA CYS A 17 2.17 -1.09 13.06
C CYS A 17 0.98 -0.68 13.92
N ASP A 18 0.74 0.62 14.00
CA ASP A 18 -0.44 1.14 14.68
C ASP A 18 -1.66 1.09 13.78
N SER A 19 -1.44 1.19 12.47
CA SER A 19 -2.51 1.20 11.48
C SER A 19 -1.97 0.59 10.20
N ILE A 20 -2.82 -0.16 9.51
CA ILE A 20 -2.42 -0.90 8.31
C ILE A 20 -3.40 -0.59 7.18
N ILE A 21 -2.85 -0.26 6.01
CA ILE A 21 -3.66 -0.13 4.80
C ILE A 21 -3.22 -1.23 3.85
N LEU A 22 -4.18 -2.07 3.46
CA LEU A 22 -3.94 -3.15 2.51
C LEU A 22 -4.36 -2.68 1.13
N THR A 23 -3.53 -2.94 0.14
CA THR A 23 -3.80 -2.51 -1.21
C THR A 23 -3.21 -3.50 -2.20
N GLU A 24 -3.39 -3.24 -3.49
CA GLU A 24 -2.90 -4.14 -4.53
C GLU A 24 -1.38 -4.10 -4.64
N ASP A 25 -0.83 -5.26 -4.99
CA ASP A 25 0.59 -5.43 -5.26
C ASP A 25 0.72 -6.61 -6.20
N ASP A 26 0.76 -6.34 -7.51
CA ASP A 26 0.86 -7.36 -8.54
C ASP A 26 -0.14 -8.50 -8.34
N PRO A 27 -1.44 -8.19 -8.38
CA PRO A 27 -2.45 -9.23 -8.09
C PRO A 27 -2.49 -10.34 -9.12
N ARG A 28 -1.99 -10.07 -10.33
CA ARG A 28 -1.97 -11.02 -11.43
C ARG A 28 -3.41 -11.50 -11.72
N ASP A 29 -3.71 -12.78 -11.52
CA ASP A 29 -5.05 -13.30 -11.78
C ASP A 29 -5.91 -13.44 -10.53
N GLU A 30 -5.44 -12.92 -9.40
CA GLU A 30 -6.20 -12.96 -8.15
C GLU A 30 -6.89 -11.63 -7.91
N ASP A 31 -8.03 -11.70 -7.22
CA ASP A 31 -8.71 -10.48 -6.79
C ASP A 31 -7.91 -9.85 -5.65
N PRO A 32 -7.55 -8.57 -5.78
CA PRO A 32 -6.79 -7.91 -4.70
C PRO A 32 -7.50 -7.98 -3.34
N ARG A 33 -8.83 -7.99 -3.32
CA ARG A 33 -9.57 -8.10 -2.06
C ARG A 33 -9.36 -9.46 -1.41
N ASP A 34 -9.29 -10.51 -2.22
CA ASP A 34 -9.05 -11.85 -1.69
C ASP A 34 -7.66 -11.95 -1.08
N ILE A 35 -6.68 -11.36 -1.74
CA ILE A 35 -5.32 -11.32 -1.22
C ILE A 35 -5.30 -10.55 0.10
N ALA A 36 -5.97 -9.39 0.14
CA ALA A 36 -6.03 -8.59 1.34
C ALA A 36 -6.70 -9.34 2.49
N ASN A 37 -7.75 -10.11 2.20
CA ASN A 37 -8.43 -10.88 3.23
C ASN A 37 -7.53 -11.95 3.83
N GLU A 38 -6.65 -12.54 3.03
CA GLU A 38 -5.70 -13.53 3.53
C GLU A 38 -4.68 -12.89 4.46
N ILE A 39 -4.21 -11.69 4.11
CA ILE A 39 -3.31 -10.96 4.99
C ILE A 39 -4.04 -10.57 6.26
N LYS A 40 -5.27 -10.11 6.12
CA LYS A 40 -6.11 -9.71 7.25
C LYS A 40 -6.31 -10.83 8.26
N SER A 41 -6.32 -12.06 7.79
CA SER A 41 -6.54 -13.20 8.68
C SER A 41 -5.45 -13.30 9.76
N GLY A 42 -4.30 -12.66 9.53
CA GLY A 42 -3.22 -12.62 10.53
C GLY A 42 -3.25 -11.38 11.40
N ILE A 43 -4.08 -10.39 11.07
CA ILE A 43 -4.14 -9.15 11.84
C ILE A 43 -5.10 -9.32 13.00
N SER A 44 -4.63 -9.05 14.23
CA SER A 44 -5.49 -9.22 15.39
C SER A 44 -6.22 -7.92 15.75
N ASP A 45 -5.60 -7.05 16.53
CA ASP A 45 -6.30 -5.87 17.06
C ASP A 45 -5.95 -4.56 16.38
N THR A 46 -5.11 -4.60 15.36
CA THR A 46 -4.64 -3.39 14.72
C THR A 46 -5.68 -2.87 13.74
N ASN A 47 -5.89 -1.56 13.73
CA ASN A 47 -6.76 -0.92 12.75
C ASN A 47 -6.27 -1.22 11.36
N ASN A 48 -7.18 -1.65 10.49
CA ASN A 48 -6.79 -1.93 9.12
C ASN A 48 -7.95 -1.66 8.18
N ILE A 49 -7.61 -1.22 6.97
CA ILE A 49 -8.60 -1.00 5.91
C ILE A 49 -8.01 -1.50 4.60
N PHE A 50 -8.88 -1.77 3.65
CA PHE A 50 -8.49 -2.14 2.31
C PHE A 50 -8.85 -1.02 1.35
N ILE A 51 -7.87 -0.56 0.58
CA ILE A 51 -8.07 0.42 -0.49
C ILE A 51 -7.46 -0.17 -1.74
N ALA A 52 -8.32 -0.51 -2.71
CA ALA A 52 -7.87 -1.27 -3.88
C ALA A 52 -6.83 -0.53 -4.71
N ASP A 53 -7.05 0.75 -4.94
CA ASP A 53 -6.14 1.55 -5.76
C ASP A 53 -4.90 1.92 -4.95
N ARG A 54 -3.74 1.49 -5.43
CA ARG A 54 -2.49 1.70 -4.68
C ARG A 54 -2.14 3.17 -4.51
N TYR A 55 -2.41 4.00 -5.53
CA TYR A 55 -2.18 5.44 -5.39
C TYR A 55 -3.03 6.01 -4.26
N ALA A 56 -4.31 5.67 -4.26
CA ALA A 56 -5.23 6.17 -3.23
C ALA A 56 -4.82 5.68 -1.84
N ALA A 57 -4.32 4.45 -1.74
CA ALA A 57 -3.87 3.90 -0.47
C ALA A 57 -2.68 4.67 0.07
N ILE A 58 -1.71 4.96 -0.77
CA ILE A 58 -0.52 5.72 -0.35
C ILE A 58 -0.92 7.13 0.05
N ARG A 59 -1.79 7.76 -0.73
CA ARG A 59 -2.29 9.09 -0.43
C ARG A 59 -2.99 9.12 0.93
N GLN A 60 -3.85 8.14 1.19
CA GLN A 60 -4.57 8.06 2.45
C GLN A 60 -3.60 7.95 3.62
N ALA A 61 -2.59 7.10 3.49
CA ALA A 61 -1.61 6.91 4.55
C ALA A 61 -0.88 8.21 4.86
N ILE A 62 -0.49 8.93 3.83
CA ILE A 62 0.28 10.16 4.00
C ILE A 62 -0.59 11.28 4.55
N GLU A 63 -1.82 11.40 4.04
CA GLU A 63 -2.72 12.46 4.52
C GLU A 63 -3.08 12.28 5.99
N SER A 64 -3.20 11.04 6.44
CA SER A 64 -3.62 10.77 7.82
C SER A 64 -2.45 10.72 8.80
N ALA A 65 -1.22 10.74 8.32
CA ALA A 65 -0.05 10.68 9.18
C ALA A 65 0.23 12.03 9.85
N ASN A 66 0.69 11.96 11.08
CA ASN A 66 1.12 13.15 11.82
C ASN A 66 2.63 13.33 11.66
N VAL A 67 3.15 14.47 12.12
CA VAL A 67 4.55 14.82 11.88
C VAL A 67 5.55 13.82 12.47
N LYS A 68 5.14 13.09 13.51
CA LYS A 68 6.03 12.12 14.15
C LYS A 68 5.79 10.70 13.67
N ASP A 69 4.86 10.51 12.76
CA ASP A 69 4.55 9.19 12.27
C ASP A 69 5.51 8.76 11.17
N THR A 70 5.67 7.46 11.03
CA THR A 70 6.43 6.86 9.94
C THR A 70 5.46 6.08 9.08
N VAL A 71 5.48 6.34 7.78
CA VAL A 71 4.68 5.58 6.82
C VAL A 71 5.62 4.63 6.08
N LEU A 72 5.35 3.34 6.19
CA LEU A 72 6.16 2.31 5.56
C LEU A 72 5.37 1.72 4.40
N ILE A 73 5.94 1.78 3.20
CA ILE A 73 5.30 1.27 1.99
C ILE A 73 6.07 0.05 1.53
N LEU A 74 5.38 -1.08 1.43
CA LEU A 74 6.01 -2.36 1.16
C LEU A 74 5.44 -3.02 -0.08
N GLY A 75 6.25 -3.87 -0.69
CA GLY A 75 5.84 -4.75 -1.76
C GLY A 75 6.50 -4.44 -3.09
N LYS A 76 6.23 -3.27 -3.63
CA LYS A 76 6.70 -2.94 -4.97
C LYS A 76 8.16 -2.46 -5.01
N GLY A 77 8.67 -1.93 -3.91
CA GLY A 77 10.01 -1.38 -3.94
C GLY A 77 10.13 -0.27 -4.97
N ASP A 78 11.09 -0.39 -5.88
CA ASP A 78 11.31 0.63 -6.91
C ASP A 78 10.70 0.25 -8.26
N GLU A 79 9.84 -0.74 -8.29
CA GLU A 79 9.22 -1.18 -9.54
C GLU A 79 8.26 -0.13 -10.08
N VAL A 80 8.21 -0.05 -11.41
CA VAL A 80 7.37 0.94 -12.09
C VAL A 80 6.34 0.26 -13.01
N PHE A 81 6.00 -0.98 -12.73
CA PHE A 81 4.95 -1.72 -13.43
C PHE A 81 4.07 -2.44 -12.43
N MET A 82 2.81 -2.58 -12.78
CA MET A 82 1.86 -3.35 -12.00
C MET A 82 1.46 -4.57 -12.83
N TYR A 83 1.61 -5.77 -12.27
CA TYR A 83 1.33 -7.01 -12.99
C TYR A 83 -0.08 -7.47 -12.71
N ARG A 84 -0.85 -7.63 -13.79
CA ARG A 84 -2.25 -8.01 -13.74
C ARG A 84 -2.45 -9.33 -14.48
N GLU A 85 -3.70 -9.76 -14.59
CA GLU A 85 -4.01 -11.08 -15.15
C GLU A 85 -3.48 -11.26 -16.56
N PHE A 86 -3.63 -10.24 -17.40
CA PHE A 86 -3.30 -10.36 -18.82
C PHE A 86 -2.06 -9.57 -19.22
N GLY A 87 -1.27 -9.16 -18.26
CA GLY A 87 -0.05 -8.45 -18.56
C GLY A 87 0.27 -7.41 -17.51
N ARG A 88 1.10 -6.48 -17.89
CA ARG A 88 1.52 -5.44 -16.96
C ARG A 88 1.11 -4.07 -17.52
N GLU A 89 0.97 -3.13 -16.60
CA GLU A 89 0.71 -1.75 -16.97
C GLU A 89 1.66 -0.83 -16.21
N PRO A 90 1.88 0.39 -16.70
CA PRO A 90 2.76 1.31 -16.02
C PRO A 90 2.27 1.62 -14.60
N TRP A 91 3.20 1.78 -13.70
CA TRP A 91 2.96 2.24 -12.34
C TRP A 91 3.93 3.38 -12.07
N MET A 92 3.47 4.44 -11.40
CA MET A 92 4.32 5.61 -11.13
C MET A 92 5.56 5.27 -10.31
N GLY A 93 5.47 4.21 -9.52
CA GLY A 93 6.49 3.87 -8.55
C GLY A 93 6.12 4.39 -7.18
N ASP A 94 6.27 3.53 -6.16
CA ASP A 94 5.89 3.90 -4.80
C ASP A 94 6.59 5.18 -4.34
N HIS A 95 7.87 5.30 -4.64
CA HIS A 95 8.65 6.46 -4.19
C HIS A 95 8.20 7.75 -4.86
N ASN A 96 7.80 7.67 -6.13
CA ASN A 96 7.29 8.85 -6.84
C ASN A 96 5.93 9.26 -6.33
N VAL A 97 5.06 8.27 -6.07
CA VAL A 97 3.73 8.55 -5.53
C VAL A 97 3.86 9.15 -4.12
N ALA A 98 4.75 8.59 -3.31
CA ALA A 98 4.95 9.09 -1.95
C ALA A 98 5.44 10.53 -1.97
N ARG A 99 6.42 10.83 -2.83
CA ARG A 99 6.95 12.19 -2.95
C ARG A 99 5.87 13.17 -3.39
N HIS A 100 5.10 12.78 -4.40
CA HIS A 100 4.00 13.61 -4.90
C HIS A 100 2.97 13.88 -3.79
N CYS A 101 2.59 12.86 -3.06
CA CYS A 101 1.59 12.99 -2.02
C CYS A 101 2.09 13.85 -0.85
N ILE A 102 3.37 13.70 -0.49
CA ILE A 102 3.94 14.52 0.56
C ILE A 102 3.90 15.99 0.17
N ARG A 103 4.32 16.31 -1.06
CA ARG A 103 4.32 17.70 -1.51
C ARG A 103 2.92 18.28 -1.57
N LYS A 104 1.99 17.53 -2.13
CA LYS A 104 0.66 18.07 -2.41
C LYS A 104 -0.25 18.05 -1.19
N TYR A 105 -0.22 16.97 -0.43
CA TYR A 105 -1.22 16.75 0.62
C TYR A 105 -0.69 16.92 2.03
N SER A 106 0.61 16.77 2.22
CA SER A 106 1.18 16.92 3.55
C SER A 106 1.82 18.30 3.74
N LEU A 107 2.57 18.75 2.74
CA LEU A 107 3.25 20.04 2.81
C LEU A 107 2.45 21.18 2.20
N GLY A 108 1.40 20.87 1.47
CA GLY A 108 0.58 21.89 0.82
C GLY A 108 1.24 22.55 -0.37
N LEU A 109 2.21 21.89 -0.99
CA LEU A 109 2.92 22.45 -2.13
C LEU A 109 2.31 21.98 -3.43
N GLU A 110 2.35 22.85 -4.43
CA GLU A 110 1.92 22.47 -5.77
C GLU A 110 2.96 21.57 -6.41
N ASP A 111 2.48 20.65 -7.24
CA ASP A 111 3.37 19.82 -8.00
C ASP A 111 3.89 20.63 -9.18
N ASP A 112 5.21 20.58 -9.41
CA ASP A 112 5.80 21.32 -10.50
C ASP A 112 5.52 20.71 -11.85
N GLU A 113 5.17 19.47 -11.89
CA GLU A 113 4.91 18.79 -13.13
C GLU A 113 3.53 19.06 -13.66
N LYS A 114 3.44 19.29 -14.91
CA LYS A 114 2.16 19.53 -15.54
C LYS A 114 1.91 18.57 -16.66
#